data_2fbeea90bad8b94670bfa2c47482f051
#
_entry.id   2fbeea90bad8b94670bfa2c47482f051
#
_cell.length_a   1.000
_cell.length_b   1.000
_cell.length_c   1.000
_cell.angle_alpha   90.00
_cell.angle_beta   90.00
_cell.angle_gamma   90.00
#
_symmetry.space_group_name_H-M   'P 1'
#
loop_
_entity.id
_entity.type
_entity.pdbx_description
1 polymer ?
#
loop_
_entity_poly.entity_id
_entity_poly.type
_entity_poly.pdbx_seq_one_letter_code
_entity_poly.pdbx_strand_id
1 'polypeptide(L)'
;MAKKENGEQRLGFRNVVRLGYVSLFTDVSTEMILGVLPLFIVRDLGATAAILGLIEGASDAVNYIFRVIAGVLTDKIGRRKPLVLVGYGLSSIAKPLFALVGSWPQAFAVRLTDRAGKGTRTSPRDALISDSVAKSEAGKGFGLHRSLDQLGAVLGPLFAFAAIPFIGIRGVFWVSFIPAAMALLILVFFVKDTRGKARQGTAFQNVKAVLNREFVFLLVFLGIFAIGAFNFSFILLEAGSLGIRENDVPLVYAVLNVATVLIGLPAGILADKAGKLPVLFVSYLVFLATSAGGIIFPGYPLYAFLLAFLFGSYLAISETVQRALIPDFTRPELKGTAYAVYYTLIGICSLVANSIFGFLWTNSGAAVAFQYSAVTSASGIIALVIFIAAKRK
;
A
#
# COMPACT_ATOMS: atom_id res chain seq x y z
N MET A 1 -18.13 -0.43 -39.50
CA MET A 1 -18.21 -0.67 -38.04
C MET A 1 -16.85 -1.02 -37.45
N ALA A 2 -16.14 -2.04 -37.89
CA ALA A 2 -14.86 -2.47 -37.34
C ALA A 2 -13.75 -1.40 -37.24
N LYS A 3 -13.68 -0.45 -38.19
CA LYS A 3 -12.67 0.65 -38.17
C LYS A 3 -12.96 1.70 -37.08
N LYS A 4 -14.22 1.90 -36.69
CA LYS A 4 -14.67 2.82 -35.64
C LYS A 4 -14.44 2.20 -34.26
N GLU A 5 -14.74 0.89 -34.10
CA GLU A 5 -14.46 0.12 -32.88
C GLU A 5 -12.95 0.05 -32.59
N ASN A 6 -12.11 -0.21 -33.60
CA ASN A 6 -10.65 -0.19 -33.45
C ASN A 6 -10.10 1.21 -33.09
N GLY A 7 -10.75 2.27 -33.55
CA GLY A 7 -10.40 3.66 -33.20
C GLY A 7 -10.75 3.99 -31.74
N GLU A 8 -11.91 3.59 -31.27
CA GLU A 8 -12.37 3.79 -29.89
C GLU A 8 -11.56 2.94 -28.88
N GLN A 9 -11.23 1.69 -29.23
CA GLN A 9 -10.35 0.83 -28.44
C GLN A 9 -8.92 1.40 -28.31
N ARG A 10 -8.35 1.92 -29.41
CA ARG A 10 -7.01 2.57 -29.37
C ARG A 10 -7.02 3.86 -28.53
N LEU A 11 -8.11 4.62 -28.54
CA LEU A 11 -8.27 5.82 -27.70
C LEU A 11 -8.40 5.43 -26.21
N GLY A 12 -9.07 4.33 -25.91
CA GLY A 12 -9.23 3.82 -24.56
C GLY A 12 -7.91 3.33 -23.97
N PHE A 13 -7.13 2.55 -24.71
CA PHE A 13 -5.83 2.06 -24.24
C PHE A 13 -4.82 3.21 -24.04
N ARG A 14 -4.85 4.26 -24.85
CA ARG A 14 -4.07 5.49 -24.63
C ARG A 14 -4.40 6.15 -23.29
N ASN A 15 -5.64 6.09 -22.84
CA ASN A 15 -6.06 6.61 -21.54
C ASN A 15 -5.40 5.83 -20.39
N VAL A 16 -5.32 4.50 -20.51
CA VAL A 16 -4.62 3.63 -19.54
C VAL A 16 -3.13 3.94 -19.49
N VAL A 17 -2.47 4.13 -20.65
CA VAL A 17 -1.05 4.54 -20.70
C VAL A 17 -0.84 5.87 -19.97
N ARG A 18 -1.71 6.84 -20.17
CA ARG A 18 -1.64 8.16 -19.51
C ARG A 18 -1.84 8.03 -17.99
N LEU A 19 -2.81 7.23 -17.55
CA LEU A 19 -3.02 6.91 -16.12
C LEU A 19 -1.80 6.18 -15.54
N GLY A 20 -1.14 5.32 -16.30
CA GLY A 20 0.11 4.69 -15.92
C GLY A 20 1.23 5.70 -15.66
N TYR A 21 1.41 6.70 -16.55
CA TYR A 21 2.36 7.78 -16.31
C TYR A 21 1.98 8.68 -15.12
N VAL A 22 0.68 8.95 -14.91
CA VAL A 22 0.22 9.63 -13.69
C VAL A 22 0.63 8.88 -12.46
N SER A 23 0.46 7.54 -12.45
CA SER A 23 0.85 6.71 -11.32
C SER A 23 2.37 6.68 -11.14
N LEU A 24 3.14 6.47 -12.21
CA LEU A 24 4.60 6.49 -12.20
C LEU A 24 5.15 7.76 -11.55
N PHE A 25 4.77 8.94 -12.05
CA PHE A 25 5.27 10.20 -11.49
C PHE A 25 4.79 10.46 -10.07
N THR A 26 3.56 10.04 -9.74
CA THR A 26 3.07 10.15 -8.37
C THR A 26 3.84 9.25 -7.42
N ASP A 27 4.16 8.03 -7.84
CA ASP A 27 4.90 7.08 -7.01
C ASP A 27 6.38 7.49 -6.90
N VAL A 28 7.03 7.98 -7.96
CA VAL A 28 8.34 8.64 -7.82
C VAL A 28 8.28 9.69 -6.72
N SER A 29 7.30 10.60 -6.76
CA SER A 29 7.14 11.66 -5.76
C SER A 29 6.89 11.11 -4.35
N THR A 30 6.03 10.10 -4.22
CA THR A 30 5.67 9.52 -2.92
C THR A 30 6.84 8.77 -2.30
N GLU A 31 7.49 7.94 -3.10
CA GLU A 31 8.51 7.02 -2.63
C GLU A 31 9.86 7.72 -2.36
N MET A 32 10.10 8.89 -2.99
CA MET A 32 11.18 9.80 -2.59
C MET A 32 11.04 10.21 -1.12
N ILE A 33 9.80 10.49 -0.68
CA ILE A 33 9.52 10.92 0.69
C ILE A 33 9.56 9.73 1.65
N LEU A 34 8.89 8.63 1.29
CA LEU A 34 8.72 7.47 2.18
C LEU A 34 10.04 6.81 2.57
N GLY A 35 11.04 6.87 1.69
CA GLY A 35 12.37 6.33 1.97
C GLY A 35 13.11 7.06 3.09
N VAL A 36 12.71 8.28 3.45
CA VAL A 36 13.39 9.11 4.48
C VAL A 36 12.46 9.53 5.62
N LEU A 37 11.15 9.51 5.41
CA LEU A 37 10.17 10.06 6.34
C LEU A 37 10.22 9.45 7.75
N PRO A 38 10.41 8.13 7.95
CA PRO A 38 10.46 7.55 9.29
C PRO A 38 11.61 8.08 10.14
N LEU A 39 12.80 8.20 9.53
CA LEU A 39 13.97 8.75 10.23
C LEU A 39 13.80 10.25 10.48
N PHE A 40 13.29 11.00 9.52
CA PHE A 40 12.98 12.42 9.68
C PHE A 40 12.01 12.66 10.85
N ILE A 41 10.94 11.85 10.97
CA ILE A 41 9.98 11.97 12.08
C ILE A 41 10.65 11.68 13.43
N VAL A 42 11.50 10.64 13.49
CA VAL A 42 12.09 10.21 14.76
C VAL A 42 13.31 11.07 15.13
N ARG A 43 14.22 11.32 14.19
CA ARG A 43 15.49 12.01 14.46
C ARG A 43 15.37 13.52 14.41
N ASP A 44 14.76 14.07 13.34
CA ASP A 44 14.70 15.53 13.16
C ASP A 44 13.55 16.17 13.94
N LEU A 45 12.40 15.50 14.05
CA LEU A 45 11.23 16.02 14.77
C LEU A 45 11.11 15.50 16.21
N GLY A 46 12.04 14.65 16.65
CA GLY A 46 12.12 14.16 18.03
C GLY A 46 10.97 13.24 18.44
N ALA A 47 10.29 12.60 17.49
CA ALA A 47 9.22 11.66 17.79
C ALA A 47 9.77 10.31 18.29
N THR A 48 9.02 9.63 19.16
CA THR A 48 9.33 8.26 19.56
C THR A 48 8.84 7.26 18.50
N ALA A 49 9.33 6.01 18.58
CA ALA A 49 8.81 4.93 17.74
C ALA A 49 7.29 4.68 18.00
N ALA A 50 6.80 4.95 19.21
CA ALA A 50 5.37 4.90 19.53
C ALA A 50 4.57 5.94 18.71
N ILE A 51 5.08 7.16 18.60
CA ILE A 51 4.47 8.21 17.78
C ILE A 51 4.54 7.83 16.30
N LEU A 52 5.66 7.31 15.81
CA LEU A 52 5.78 6.81 14.44
C LEU A 52 4.74 5.72 14.15
N GLY A 53 4.58 4.76 15.07
CA GLY A 53 3.57 3.70 14.96
C GLY A 53 2.15 4.24 14.87
N LEU A 54 1.81 5.23 15.70
CA LEU A 54 0.52 5.92 15.65
C LEU A 54 0.31 6.64 14.30
N ILE A 55 1.33 7.36 13.82
CA ILE A 55 1.29 8.08 12.54
C ILE A 55 1.03 7.11 11.38
N GLU A 56 1.82 6.03 11.27
CA GLU A 56 1.68 5.08 10.17
C GLU A 56 0.40 4.26 10.26
N GLY A 57 0.03 3.80 11.45
CA GLY A 57 -1.21 3.05 11.66
C GLY A 57 -2.46 3.88 11.36
N ALA A 58 -2.52 5.13 11.83
CA ALA A 58 -3.63 6.04 11.54
C ALA A 58 -3.66 6.40 10.04
N SER A 59 -2.49 6.56 9.42
CA SER A 59 -2.36 6.84 8.00
C SER A 59 -2.90 5.71 7.12
N ASP A 60 -2.61 4.47 7.47
CA ASP A 60 -3.15 3.30 6.78
C ASP A 60 -4.67 3.20 6.98
N ALA A 61 -5.18 3.41 8.20
CA ALA A 61 -6.61 3.41 8.48
C ALA A 61 -7.34 4.48 7.65
N VAL A 62 -6.82 5.71 7.62
CA VAL A 62 -7.38 6.81 6.81
C VAL A 62 -7.37 6.45 5.32
N ASN A 63 -6.28 5.89 4.80
CA ASN A 63 -6.21 5.44 3.40
C ASN A 63 -7.31 4.42 3.07
N TYR A 64 -7.54 3.42 3.92
CA TYR A 64 -8.58 2.41 3.70
C TYR A 64 -10.00 2.99 3.82
N ILE A 65 -10.26 3.86 4.80
CA ILE A 65 -11.55 4.54 4.97
C ILE A 65 -11.88 5.38 3.73
N PHE A 66 -10.96 6.23 3.30
CA PHE A 66 -11.18 7.08 2.13
C PHE A 66 -11.28 6.28 0.82
N ARG A 67 -10.61 5.14 0.72
CA ARG A 67 -10.74 4.22 -0.41
C ARG A 67 -12.15 3.65 -0.53
N VAL A 68 -12.77 3.28 0.60
CA VAL A 68 -14.15 2.80 0.64
C VAL A 68 -15.13 3.93 0.31
N ILE A 69 -14.98 5.09 0.95
CA ILE A 69 -15.83 6.27 0.72
C ILE A 69 -15.78 6.69 -0.76
N ALA A 70 -14.58 6.81 -1.33
CA ALA A 70 -14.39 7.21 -2.72
C ALA A 70 -14.95 6.18 -3.70
N GLY A 71 -14.88 4.89 -3.39
CA GLY A 71 -15.51 3.83 -4.17
C GLY A 71 -17.02 4.01 -4.28
N VAL A 72 -17.69 4.23 -3.14
CA VAL A 72 -19.13 4.48 -3.10
C VAL A 72 -19.50 5.76 -3.83
N LEU A 73 -18.75 6.84 -3.57
CA LEU A 73 -19.05 8.15 -4.14
C LEU A 73 -18.89 8.14 -5.67
N THR A 74 -17.85 7.47 -6.18
CA THR A 74 -17.61 7.35 -7.62
C THR A 74 -18.70 6.56 -8.33
N ASP A 75 -19.25 5.53 -7.68
CA ASP A 75 -20.36 4.73 -8.22
C ASP A 75 -21.66 5.54 -8.25
N LYS A 76 -21.92 6.38 -7.24
CA LYS A 76 -23.10 7.26 -7.21
C LYS A 76 -23.02 8.39 -8.25
N ILE A 77 -21.87 9.05 -8.37
CA ILE A 77 -21.69 10.19 -9.28
C ILE A 77 -21.63 9.73 -10.75
N GLY A 78 -21.15 8.51 -11.02
CA GLY A 78 -20.96 7.98 -12.37
C GLY A 78 -19.84 8.67 -13.17
N ARG A 79 -19.07 9.58 -12.55
CA ARG A 79 -17.90 10.26 -13.10
C ARG A 79 -16.67 9.91 -12.28
N ARG A 80 -15.59 9.50 -12.95
CA ARG A 80 -14.41 8.97 -12.28
C ARG A 80 -13.31 10.03 -12.08
N LYS A 81 -13.01 10.79 -13.13
CA LYS A 81 -11.92 11.76 -13.16
C LYS A 81 -11.97 12.82 -12.06
N PRO A 82 -13.11 13.41 -11.65
CA PRO A 82 -13.13 14.43 -10.59
C PRO A 82 -12.57 13.93 -9.26
N LEU A 83 -12.97 12.73 -8.81
CA LEU A 83 -12.45 12.14 -7.56
C LEU A 83 -10.98 11.76 -7.68
N VAL A 84 -10.55 11.28 -8.85
CA VAL A 84 -9.15 11.01 -9.15
C VAL A 84 -8.33 12.29 -9.03
N LEU A 85 -8.82 13.42 -9.60
CA LEU A 85 -8.16 14.74 -9.51
C LEU A 85 -8.06 15.23 -8.05
N VAL A 86 -9.15 15.15 -7.29
CA VAL A 86 -9.14 15.54 -5.87
C VAL A 86 -8.10 14.72 -5.10
N GLY A 87 -8.08 13.41 -5.28
CA GLY A 87 -7.16 12.53 -4.55
C GLY A 87 -5.69 12.77 -4.91
N TYR A 88 -5.36 12.90 -6.20
CA TYR A 88 -4.00 13.24 -6.62
C TYR A 88 -3.61 14.66 -6.23
N GLY A 89 -4.51 15.64 -6.35
CA GLY A 89 -4.28 17.02 -5.95
C GLY A 89 -3.95 17.15 -4.47
N LEU A 90 -4.78 16.54 -3.61
CA LEU A 90 -4.59 16.54 -2.17
C LEU A 90 -3.23 15.93 -1.77
N SER A 91 -2.90 14.76 -2.31
CA SER A 91 -1.62 14.10 -2.07
C SER A 91 -0.43 14.90 -2.62
N SER A 92 -0.56 15.54 -3.80
CA SER A 92 0.52 16.32 -4.40
C SER A 92 0.84 17.60 -3.63
N ILE A 93 -0.18 18.26 -3.08
CA ILE A 93 -0.01 19.46 -2.24
C ILE A 93 0.55 19.09 -0.86
N ALA A 94 0.11 17.99 -0.28
CA ALA A 94 0.58 17.54 1.04
C ALA A 94 2.08 17.26 1.08
N LYS A 95 2.63 16.64 0.04
CA LYS A 95 4.02 16.16 0.02
C LYS A 95 5.08 17.24 0.27
N PRO A 96 5.12 18.37 -0.47
CA PRO A 96 6.10 19.42 -0.21
C PRO A 96 5.94 20.06 1.18
N LEU A 97 4.76 19.99 1.79
CA LEU A 97 4.54 20.53 3.12
C LEU A 97 5.38 19.83 4.20
N PHE A 98 5.85 18.59 3.97
CA PHE A 98 6.82 17.96 4.87
C PHE A 98 8.11 18.78 5.04
N ALA A 99 8.50 19.56 4.05
CA ALA A 99 9.67 20.44 4.16
C ALA A 99 9.49 21.58 5.18
N LEU A 100 8.24 21.97 5.46
CA LEU A 100 7.89 23.08 6.35
C LEU A 100 7.57 22.65 7.78
N VAL A 101 7.41 21.35 8.05
CA VAL A 101 7.05 20.88 9.38
C VAL A 101 8.22 21.07 10.36
N GLY A 102 7.90 21.59 11.55
CA GLY A 102 8.84 21.78 12.66
C GLY A 102 8.55 20.85 13.85
N SER A 103 7.49 20.03 13.77
CA SER A 103 7.11 19.13 14.86
C SER A 103 6.38 17.90 14.32
N TRP A 104 6.41 16.80 15.09
CA TRP A 104 5.71 15.56 14.70
C TRP A 104 4.18 15.70 14.55
N PRO A 105 3.43 16.55 15.32
CA PRO A 105 1.99 16.71 15.07
C PRO A 105 1.69 17.33 13.70
N GLN A 106 2.56 18.25 13.24
CA GLN A 106 2.44 18.81 11.88
C GLN A 106 2.72 17.74 10.82
N ALA A 107 3.77 16.93 11.00
CA ALA A 107 4.08 15.81 10.12
C ALA A 107 2.91 14.80 10.07
N PHE A 108 2.28 14.53 11.23
CA PHE A 108 1.11 13.68 11.32
C PHE A 108 -0.07 14.21 10.49
N ALA A 109 -0.39 15.49 10.63
CA ALA A 109 -1.47 16.12 9.85
C ALA A 109 -1.21 16.05 8.34
N VAL A 110 0.03 16.34 7.91
CA VAL A 110 0.45 16.24 6.50
C VAL A 110 0.36 14.79 6.01
N ARG A 111 0.79 13.83 6.82
CA ARG A 111 0.75 12.40 6.48
C ARG A 111 -0.68 11.89 6.32
N LEU A 112 -1.59 12.25 7.24
CA LEU A 112 -3.01 11.90 7.13
C LEU A 112 -3.64 12.49 5.85
N THR A 113 -3.30 13.75 5.52
CA THR A 113 -3.78 14.42 4.31
C THR A 113 -3.30 13.69 3.04
N ASP A 114 -2.02 13.33 2.97
CA ASP A 114 -1.49 12.53 1.86
C ASP A 114 -2.20 11.17 1.74
N ARG A 115 -2.44 10.49 2.85
CA ARG A 115 -3.11 9.18 2.87
C ARG A 115 -4.60 9.26 2.50
N ALA A 116 -5.30 10.31 2.94
CA ALA A 116 -6.65 10.61 2.50
C ALA A 116 -6.71 10.82 0.98
N GLY A 117 -5.74 11.57 0.42
CA GLY A 117 -5.59 11.73 -1.03
C GLY A 117 -5.36 10.39 -1.75
N LYS A 118 -4.47 9.54 -1.23
CA LYS A 118 -4.21 8.20 -1.79
C LYS A 118 -5.47 7.32 -1.76
N GLY A 119 -6.19 7.29 -0.65
CA GLY A 119 -7.46 6.56 -0.53
C GLY A 119 -8.50 7.05 -1.52
N THR A 120 -8.68 8.37 -1.59
CA THR A 120 -9.69 9.01 -2.47
C THR A 120 -9.47 8.69 -3.95
N ARG A 121 -8.22 8.61 -4.43
CA ARG A 121 -7.93 8.34 -5.85
C ARG A 121 -7.99 6.87 -6.25
N THR A 122 -7.74 5.94 -5.32
CA THR A 122 -7.44 4.53 -5.67
C THR A 122 -8.63 3.84 -6.35
N SER A 123 -9.81 3.79 -5.71
CA SER A 123 -10.99 3.14 -6.28
C SER A 123 -11.50 3.82 -7.56
N PRO A 124 -11.61 5.16 -7.63
CA PRO A 124 -12.01 5.84 -8.87
C PRO A 124 -11.03 5.66 -10.02
N ARG A 125 -9.71 5.62 -9.75
CA ARG A 125 -8.68 5.37 -10.76
C ARG A 125 -8.81 3.96 -11.34
N ASP A 126 -8.96 2.96 -10.48
CA ASP A 126 -9.09 1.58 -10.92
C ASP A 126 -10.37 1.38 -11.76
N ALA A 127 -11.47 2.06 -11.39
CA ALA A 127 -12.69 2.11 -12.18
C ALA A 127 -12.45 2.81 -13.53
N LEU A 128 -11.72 3.93 -13.56
CA LEU A 128 -11.39 4.66 -14.79
C LEU A 128 -10.55 3.82 -15.75
N ILE A 129 -9.60 3.03 -15.24
CA ILE A 129 -8.81 2.06 -16.03
C ILE A 129 -9.76 1.01 -16.62
N SER A 130 -10.60 0.39 -15.80
CA SER A 130 -11.54 -0.64 -16.21
C SER A 130 -12.52 -0.14 -17.27
N ASP A 131 -13.04 1.08 -17.13
CA ASP A 131 -13.97 1.71 -18.05
C ASP A 131 -13.31 2.17 -19.39
N SER A 132 -11.98 2.26 -19.42
CA SER A 132 -11.19 2.71 -20.58
C SER A 132 -10.87 1.59 -21.58
N VAL A 133 -10.99 0.32 -21.20
CA VAL A 133 -10.61 -0.82 -22.06
C VAL A 133 -11.72 -1.86 -22.14
N ALA A 134 -11.71 -2.68 -23.19
CA ALA A 134 -12.60 -3.81 -23.30
C ALA A 134 -12.31 -4.84 -22.19
N LYS A 135 -13.32 -5.62 -21.77
CA LYS A 135 -13.15 -6.65 -20.72
C LYS A 135 -12.04 -7.66 -21.04
N SER A 136 -11.85 -8.00 -22.32
CA SER A 136 -10.78 -8.89 -22.80
C SER A 136 -9.37 -8.29 -22.67
N GLU A 137 -9.24 -6.95 -22.59
CA GLU A 137 -7.97 -6.23 -22.49
C GLU A 137 -7.73 -5.68 -21.08
N ALA A 138 -8.66 -5.87 -20.15
CA ALA A 138 -8.56 -5.33 -18.79
C ALA A 138 -7.27 -5.79 -18.08
N GLY A 139 -6.93 -7.09 -18.18
CA GLY A 139 -5.70 -7.63 -17.61
C GLY A 139 -4.43 -6.92 -18.14
N LYS A 140 -4.37 -6.68 -19.46
CA LYS A 140 -3.26 -5.94 -20.09
C LYS A 140 -3.21 -4.49 -19.64
N GLY A 141 -4.36 -3.83 -19.51
CA GLY A 141 -4.46 -2.46 -19.01
C GLY A 141 -3.98 -2.31 -17.57
N PHE A 142 -4.48 -3.15 -16.66
CA PHE A 142 -4.04 -3.15 -15.27
C PHE A 142 -2.58 -3.56 -15.12
N GLY A 143 -2.11 -4.52 -15.92
CA GLY A 143 -0.70 -4.96 -15.94
C GLY A 143 0.23 -3.82 -16.31
N LEU A 144 -0.05 -3.08 -17.40
CA LEU A 144 0.72 -1.91 -17.81
C LEU A 144 0.74 -0.82 -16.73
N HIS A 145 -0.46 -0.50 -16.19
CA HIS A 145 -0.56 0.48 -15.11
C HIS A 145 0.30 0.08 -13.90
N ARG A 146 0.22 -1.20 -13.48
CA ARG A 146 0.98 -1.70 -12.33
C ARG A 146 2.49 -1.69 -12.60
N SER A 147 2.93 -2.00 -13.82
CA SER A 147 4.36 -1.95 -14.19
C SER A 147 4.93 -0.53 -14.07
N LEU A 148 4.17 0.49 -14.52
CA LEU A 148 4.58 1.89 -14.41
C LEU A 148 4.54 2.39 -12.94
N ASP A 149 3.55 1.98 -12.18
CA ASP A 149 3.42 2.21 -10.73
C ASP A 149 4.67 1.69 -9.99
N GLN A 150 5.01 0.43 -10.22
CA GLN A 150 6.18 -0.21 -9.61
C GLN A 150 7.52 0.38 -10.06
N LEU A 151 7.63 0.81 -11.32
CA LEU A 151 8.82 1.53 -11.79
C LEU A 151 9.01 2.82 -10.99
N GLY A 152 7.93 3.58 -10.76
CA GLY A 152 7.96 4.76 -9.90
C GLY A 152 8.38 4.45 -8.47
N ALA A 153 7.90 3.34 -7.92
CA ALA A 153 8.22 2.90 -6.57
C ALA A 153 9.72 2.57 -6.37
N VAL A 154 10.39 2.07 -7.41
CA VAL A 154 11.84 1.82 -7.37
C VAL A 154 12.65 3.10 -7.62
N LEU A 155 12.23 3.91 -8.59
CA LEU A 155 12.96 5.13 -8.96
C LEU A 155 12.91 6.21 -7.88
N GLY A 156 11.79 6.32 -7.13
CA GLY A 156 11.62 7.33 -6.09
C GLY A 156 12.72 7.33 -5.04
N PRO A 157 12.97 6.22 -4.33
CA PRO A 157 14.02 6.14 -3.33
C PRO A 157 15.43 6.34 -3.92
N LEU A 158 15.67 5.90 -5.15
CA LEU A 158 16.96 6.13 -5.84
C LEU A 158 17.19 7.61 -6.13
N PHE A 159 16.16 8.34 -6.55
CA PHE A 159 16.26 9.80 -6.70
C PHE A 159 16.45 10.50 -5.36
N ALA A 160 15.78 10.05 -4.29
CA ALA A 160 16.01 10.59 -2.95
C ALA A 160 17.47 10.39 -2.51
N PHE A 161 17.98 9.15 -2.64
CA PHE A 161 19.37 8.84 -2.33
C PHE A 161 20.36 9.74 -3.08
N ALA A 162 20.16 9.91 -4.39
CA ALA A 162 21.03 10.73 -5.22
C ALA A 162 20.94 12.23 -4.87
N ALA A 163 19.78 12.71 -4.43
CA ALA A 163 19.54 14.13 -4.17
C ALA A 163 19.95 14.58 -2.76
N ILE A 164 19.80 13.72 -1.74
CA ILE A 164 20.06 14.07 -0.33
C ILE A 164 21.44 14.71 -0.09
N PRO A 165 22.55 14.23 -0.67
CA PRO A 165 23.88 14.83 -0.44
C PRO A 165 23.98 16.29 -0.88
N PHE A 166 23.14 16.74 -1.83
CA PHE A 166 23.19 18.09 -2.42
C PHE A 166 22.17 19.04 -1.79
N ILE A 167 20.97 18.54 -1.45
CA ILE A 167 19.85 19.39 -1.02
C ILE A 167 19.26 19.03 0.33
N GLY A 168 19.78 17.97 0.99
CA GLY A 168 19.26 17.48 2.27
C GLY A 168 17.85 16.89 2.17
N ILE A 169 17.36 16.33 3.28
CA ILE A 169 16.03 15.67 3.35
C ILE A 169 14.90 16.66 3.04
N ARG A 170 14.93 17.87 3.62
CA ARG A 170 13.90 18.88 3.36
C ARG A 170 13.89 19.34 1.90
N GLY A 171 15.06 19.40 1.25
CA GLY A 171 15.17 19.64 -0.18
C GLY A 171 14.52 18.55 -1.01
N VAL A 172 14.66 17.28 -0.62
CA VAL A 172 13.98 16.15 -1.27
C VAL A 172 12.46 16.30 -1.19
N PHE A 173 11.91 16.73 -0.04
CA PHE A 173 10.47 16.98 0.09
C PHE A 173 9.99 18.08 -0.89
N TRP A 174 10.75 19.16 -1.08
CA TRP A 174 10.43 20.19 -2.07
C TRP A 174 10.52 19.66 -3.50
N VAL A 175 11.59 18.97 -3.84
CA VAL A 175 11.81 18.45 -5.21
C VAL A 175 10.80 17.37 -5.57
N SER A 176 10.27 16.63 -4.59
CA SER A 176 9.21 15.63 -4.81
C SER A 176 7.93 16.23 -5.41
N PHE A 177 7.73 17.56 -5.28
CA PHE A 177 6.63 18.25 -5.93
C PHE A 177 6.75 18.25 -7.46
N ILE A 178 7.96 18.21 -8.01
CA ILE A 178 8.16 18.22 -9.48
C ILE A 178 7.47 17.04 -10.16
N PRO A 179 7.77 15.77 -9.81
CA PRO A 179 7.05 14.64 -10.39
C PRO A 179 5.57 14.64 -10.00
N ALA A 180 5.17 15.10 -8.81
CA ALA A 180 3.77 15.25 -8.44
C ALA A 180 3.01 16.23 -9.35
N ALA A 181 3.62 17.36 -9.67
CA ALA A 181 3.05 18.35 -10.60
C ALA A 181 2.95 17.77 -12.02
N MET A 182 3.97 17.04 -12.49
CA MET A 182 3.91 16.35 -13.79
C MET A 182 2.73 15.37 -13.85
N ALA A 183 2.52 14.58 -12.78
CA ALA A 183 1.38 13.69 -12.69
C ALA A 183 0.04 14.44 -12.80
N LEU A 184 -0.11 15.57 -12.09
CA LEU A 184 -1.31 16.40 -12.14
C LEU A 184 -1.52 17.02 -13.53
N LEU A 185 -0.48 17.52 -14.17
CA LEU A 185 -0.56 18.07 -15.54
C LEU A 185 -1.03 17.00 -16.53
N ILE A 186 -0.45 15.79 -16.47
CA ILE A 186 -0.89 14.67 -17.32
C ILE A 186 -2.36 14.33 -17.04
N LEU A 187 -2.76 14.27 -15.78
CA LEU A 187 -4.12 13.93 -15.37
C LEU A 187 -5.14 14.98 -15.84
N VAL A 188 -4.83 16.26 -15.69
CA VAL A 188 -5.72 17.36 -16.07
C VAL A 188 -5.90 17.43 -17.58
N PHE A 189 -4.80 17.46 -18.34
CA PHE A 189 -4.83 17.80 -19.75
C PHE A 189 -4.97 16.58 -20.68
N PHE A 190 -4.47 15.41 -20.28
CA PHE A 190 -4.39 14.28 -21.20
C PHE A 190 -5.33 13.13 -20.85
N VAL A 191 -5.66 12.90 -19.57
CA VAL A 191 -6.58 11.83 -19.18
C VAL A 191 -8.02 12.25 -19.43
N LYS A 192 -8.76 11.41 -20.15
CA LYS A 192 -10.19 11.61 -20.43
C LYS A 192 -11.04 10.95 -19.35
N ASP A 193 -12.12 11.65 -18.96
CA ASP A 193 -13.14 11.06 -18.07
C ASP A 193 -13.94 9.99 -18.82
N THR A 194 -14.33 8.93 -18.11
CA THR A 194 -15.27 7.94 -18.59
C THR A 194 -16.56 8.04 -17.77
N ARG A 195 -17.69 7.99 -18.44
CA ARG A 195 -19.00 7.93 -17.79
C ARG A 195 -19.33 6.45 -17.52
N GLY A 196 -19.17 6.02 -16.27
CA GLY A 196 -19.71 4.74 -15.82
C GLY A 196 -21.23 4.82 -15.66
N LYS A 197 -21.91 3.68 -15.71
CA LYS A 197 -23.32 3.61 -15.31
C LYS A 197 -23.38 3.87 -13.80
N ALA A 198 -24.10 4.92 -13.40
CA ALA A 198 -24.37 5.16 -11.98
C ALA A 198 -25.05 3.93 -11.38
N ARG A 199 -24.45 3.32 -10.37
CA ARG A 199 -25.03 2.21 -9.61
C ARG A 199 -25.62 2.76 -8.32
N GLN A 200 -26.91 2.53 -8.09
CA GLN A 200 -27.52 2.78 -6.80
C GLN A 200 -27.09 1.64 -5.86
N GLY A 201 -26.17 1.94 -4.96
CA GLY A 201 -25.73 1.00 -3.93
C GLY A 201 -24.84 1.69 -2.92
N THR A 202 -24.94 1.32 -1.64
CA THR A 202 -24.00 1.74 -0.60
C THR A 202 -22.99 0.63 -0.35
N ALA A 203 -21.72 0.97 -0.02
CA ALA A 203 -20.64 0.00 0.25
C ALA A 203 -21.00 -0.99 1.38
N PHE A 204 -21.93 -0.63 2.23
CA PHE A 204 -22.37 -1.43 3.37
C PHE A 204 -23.79 -1.98 3.22
N GLN A 205 -24.37 -1.97 2.00
CA GLN A 205 -25.64 -2.66 1.76
C GLN A 205 -25.47 -4.16 1.95
N ASN A 206 -26.38 -4.75 2.74
CA ASN A 206 -26.40 -6.18 2.99
C ASN A 206 -25.11 -6.75 3.66
N VAL A 207 -24.49 -6.01 4.58
CA VAL A 207 -23.33 -6.51 5.35
C VAL A 207 -23.62 -7.86 5.99
N LYS A 208 -24.83 -8.06 6.56
CA LYS A 208 -25.25 -9.35 7.13
C LYS A 208 -25.18 -10.51 6.10
N ALA A 209 -25.48 -10.24 4.83
CA ALA A 209 -25.43 -11.26 3.77
C ALA A 209 -23.97 -11.60 3.36
N VAL A 210 -23.03 -10.67 3.55
CA VAL A 210 -21.60 -10.89 3.31
C VAL A 210 -20.98 -11.68 4.45
N LEU A 211 -21.41 -11.45 5.69
CA LEU A 211 -20.88 -12.09 6.91
C LEU A 211 -21.40 -13.54 7.03
N ASN A 212 -21.24 -14.34 5.96
CA ASN A 212 -21.43 -15.76 6.05
C ASN A 212 -20.30 -16.42 6.87
N ARG A 213 -20.50 -17.65 7.33
CA ARG A 213 -19.57 -18.35 8.21
C ARG A 213 -18.15 -18.41 7.64
N GLU A 214 -17.99 -18.75 6.38
CA GLU A 214 -16.69 -18.89 5.74
C GLU A 214 -15.95 -17.55 5.62
N PHE A 215 -16.67 -16.48 5.24
CA PHE A 215 -16.12 -15.15 5.16
C PHE A 215 -15.71 -14.60 6.53
N VAL A 216 -16.49 -14.86 7.58
CA VAL A 216 -16.12 -14.50 8.95
C VAL A 216 -14.85 -15.23 9.39
N PHE A 217 -14.73 -16.53 9.11
CA PHE A 217 -13.49 -17.25 9.41
C PHE A 217 -12.28 -16.71 8.65
N LEU A 218 -12.48 -16.34 7.37
CA LEU A 218 -11.45 -15.64 6.58
C LEU A 218 -11.01 -14.35 7.27
N LEU A 219 -11.96 -13.51 7.68
CA LEU A 219 -11.67 -12.25 8.34
C LEU A 219 -10.96 -12.44 9.68
N VAL A 220 -11.32 -13.47 10.44
CA VAL A 220 -10.71 -13.76 11.74
C VAL A 220 -9.23 -14.10 11.60
N PHE A 221 -8.86 -15.04 10.74
CA PHE A 221 -7.44 -15.37 10.61
C PHE A 221 -6.62 -14.24 9.97
N LEU A 222 -7.20 -13.49 9.01
CA LEU A 222 -6.56 -12.30 8.45
C LEU A 222 -6.35 -11.23 9.53
N GLY A 223 -7.34 -11.04 10.41
CA GLY A 223 -7.28 -10.09 11.53
C GLY A 223 -6.24 -10.47 12.58
N ILE A 224 -6.18 -11.73 12.97
CA ILE A 224 -5.17 -12.25 13.94
C ILE A 224 -3.76 -11.96 13.41
N PHE A 225 -3.50 -12.23 12.12
CA PHE A 225 -2.22 -11.94 11.52
C PHE A 225 -1.97 -10.43 11.44
N ALA A 226 -2.98 -9.65 10.99
CA ALA A 226 -2.85 -8.22 10.76
C ALA A 226 -2.55 -7.42 12.04
N ILE A 227 -2.99 -7.88 13.21
CA ILE A 227 -2.66 -7.26 14.52
C ILE A 227 -1.16 -7.38 14.84
N GLY A 228 -0.47 -8.39 14.29
CA GLY A 228 0.98 -8.54 14.42
C GLY A 228 1.80 -7.88 13.33
N ALA A 229 1.17 -7.46 12.25
CA ALA A 229 1.87 -6.93 11.07
C ALA A 229 2.21 -5.45 11.27
N PHE A 230 3.50 -5.12 11.28
CA PHE A 230 3.99 -3.76 11.39
C PHE A 230 4.21 -3.11 10.00
N ASN A 231 4.36 -1.77 9.97
CA ASN A 231 4.62 -0.99 8.77
C ASN A 231 6.11 -1.03 8.39
N PHE A 232 6.42 -0.94 7.09
CA PHE A 232 7.80 -0.90 6.57
C PHE A 232 8.66 0.21 7.20
N SER A 233 8.05 1.25 7.73
CA SER A 233 8.72 2.35 8.42
C SER A 233 9.60 1.86 9.58
N PHE A 234 9.22 0.76 10.22
CA PHE A 234 10.01 0.15 11.27
C PHE A 234 11.22 -0.63 10.74
N ILE A 235 11.17 -1.16 9.52
CA ILE A 235 12.36 -1.72 8.85
C ILE A 235 13.37 -0.61 8.56
N LEU A 236 12.91 0.57 8.13
CA LEU A 236 13.79 1.72 7.90
C LEU A 236 14.36 2.30 9.20
N LEU A 237 13.56 2.30 10.27
CA LEU A 237 14.04 2.69 11.59
C LEU A 237 15.11 1.71 12.10
N GLU A 238 14.88 0.40 11.93
CA GLU A 238 15.85 -0.65 12.28
C GLU A 238 17.13 -0.53 11.45
N ALA A 239 17.04 -0.21 10.16
CA ALA A 239 18.22 0.06 9.35
C ALA A 239 19.11 1.16 9.92
N GLY A 240 18.50 2.23 10.44
CA GLY A 240 19.21 3.28 11.15
C GLY A 240 19.88 2.80 12.46
N SER A 241 19.23 1.88 13.19
CA SER A 241 19.79 1.24 14.40
C SER A 241 20.95 0.31 14.08
N LEU A 242 20.92 -0.37 12.94
CA LEU A 242 21.97 -1.24 12.40
C LEU A 242 23.20 -0.47 11.85
N GLY A 243 23.18 0.87 11.90
CA GLY A 243 24.29 1.71 11.47
C GLY A 243 24.27 2.12 9.99
N ILE A 244 23.18 1.92 9.28
CA ILE A 244 22.97 2.53 7.96
C ILE A 244 22.91 4.05 8.13
N ARG A 245 23.73 4.77 7.37
CA ARG A 245 23.72 6.24 7.39
C ARG A 245 22.38 6.75 6.88
N GLU A 246 21.90 7.82 7.43
CA GLU A 246 20.61 8.41 7.11
C GLU A 246 20.43 8.65 5.60
N ASN A 247 21.48 9.14 4.95
CA ASN A 247 21.50 9.36 3.49
C ASN A 247 21.38 8.07 2.68
N ASP A 248 21.73 6.91 3.24
CA ASP A 248 21.72 5.60 2.57
C ASP A 248 20.42 4.82 2.83
N VAL A 249 19.58 5.23 3.80
CA VAL A 249 18.31 4.56 4.12
C VAL A 249 17.37 4.45 2.91
N PRO A 250 17.28 5.43 1.99
CA PRO A 250 16.51 5.24 0.77
C PRO A 250 16.92 4.04 -0.08
N LEU A 251 18.19 3.60 -0.03
CA LEU A 251 18.61 2.37 -0.72
C LEU A 251 18.00 1.11 -0.09
N VAL A 252 17.88 1.08 1.25
CA VAL A 252 17.20 -0.01 1.96
C VAL A 252 15.74 -0.08 1.50
N TYR A 253 15.10 1.07 1.37
CA TYR A 253 13.73 1.17 0.87
C TYR A 253 13.61 0.79 -0.61
N ALA A 254 14.59 1.15 -1.43
CA ALA A 254 14.64 0.72 -2.83
C ALA A 254 14.71 -0.81 -2.94
N VAL A 255 15.50 -1.50 -2.09
CA VAL A 255 15.58 -2.97 -2.07
C VAL A 255 14.22 -3.58 -1.68
N LEU A 256 13.51 -3.01 -0.71
CA LEU A 256 12.16 -3.43 -0.34
C LEU A 256 11.21 -3.34 -1.56
N ASN A 257 11.24 -2.23 -2.28
CA ASN A 257 10.41 -2.02 -3.47
C ASN A 257 10.82 -2.95 -4.63
N VAL A 258 12.12 -3.17 -4.84
CA VAL A 258 12.61 -4.17 -5.81
C VAL A 258 12.10 -5.56 -5.48
N ALA A 259 12.11 -5.97 -4.21
CA ALA A 259 11.53 -7.24 -3.80
C ALA A 259 10.03 -7.33 -4.13
N THR A 260 9.25 -6.24 -3.90
CA THR A 260 7.83 -6.22 -4.27
C THR A 260 7.62 -6.38 -5.79
N VAL A 261 8.47 -5.78 -6.60
CA VAL A 261 8.42 -5.90 -8.07
C VAL A 261 8.72 -7.33 -8.51
N LEU A 262 9.82 -7.91 -8.01
CA LEU A 262 10.30 -9.23 -8.42
C LEU A 262 9.36 -10.36 -7.99
N ILE A 263 8.77 -10.25 -6.81
CA ILE A 263 7.97 -11.33 -6.20
C ILE A 263 6.48 -11.21 -6.54
N GLY A 264 5.96 -10.01 -6.80
CA GLY A 264 4.52 -9.80 -6.95
C GLY A 264 3.88 -10.60 -8.09
N LEU A 265 4.47 -10.59 -9.28
CA LEU A 265 3.94 -11.34 -10.44
C LEU A 265 4.11 -12.87 -10.28
N PRO A 266 5.30 -13.39 -9.90
CA PRO A 266 5.46 -14.82 -9.60
C PRO A 266 4.49 -15.32 -8.52
N ALA A 267 4.25 -14.54 -7.46
CA ALA A 267 3.31 -14.91 -6.41
C ALA A 267 1.87 -15.02 -6.93
N GLY A 268 1.43 -14.11 -7.81
CA GLY A 268 0.12 -14.20 -8.46
C GLY A 268 -0.02 -15.46 -9.30
N ILE A 269 0.97 -15.75 -10.16
CA ILE A 269 0.98 -16.96 -11.00
C ILE A 269 0.99 -18.24 -10.14
N LEU A 270 1.76 -18.23 -9.05
CA LEU A 270 1.79 -19.38 -8.13
C LEU A 270 0.46 -19.55 -7.40
N ALA A 271 -0.21 -18.45 -7.01
CA ALA A 271 -1.52 -18.50 -6.37
C ALA A 271 -2.60 -19.07 -7.30
N ASP A 272 -2.51 -18.81 -8.61
CA ASP A 272 -3.42 -19.38 -9.59
C ASP A 272 -3.17 -20.89 -9.81
N LYS A 273 -1.91 -21.35 -9.74
CA LYS A 273 -1.52 -22.76 -9.98
C LYS A 273 -1.62 -23.63 -8.73
N ALA A 274 -1.07 -23.17 -7.60
CA ALA A 274 -0.98 -23.95 -6.36
C ALA A 274 -2.11 -23.64 -5.36
N GLY A 275 -2.94 -22.63 -5.67
CA GLY A 275 -4.00 -22.15 -4.80
C GLY A 275 -3.56 -20.97 -3.92
N LYS A 276 -4.52 -20.12 -3.60
CA LYS A 276 -4.29 -18.84 -2.89
C LYS A 276 -3.86 -19.04 -1.43
N LEU A 277 -4.48 -19.99 -0.72
CA LEU A 277 -4.20 -20.22 0.71
C LEU A 277 -2.78 -20.76 0.97
N PRO A 278 -2.22 -21.72 0.19
CA PRO A 278 -0.84 -22.14 0.34
C PRO A 278 0.17 -21.00 0.07
N VAL A 279 -0.10 -20.14 -0.90
CA VAL A 279 0.79 -19.00 -1.21
C VAL A 279 0.70 -17.93 -0.11
N LEU A 280 -0.49 -17.72 0.46
CA LEU A 280 -0.64 -16.85 1.64
C LEU A 280 0.11 -17.41 2.86
N PHE A 281 0.11 -18.72 3.05
CA PHE A 281 0.90 -19.37 4.10
C PHE A 281 2.41 -19.08 3.94
N VAL A 282 2.95 -19.16 2.72
CA VAL A 282 4.34 -18.78 2.44
C VAL A 282 4.59 -17.31 2.78
N SER A 283 3.66 -16.41 2.44
CA SER A 283 3.77 -14.99 2.81
C SER A 283 3.92 -14.80 4.32
N TYR A 284 3.12 -15.50 5.10
CA TYR A 284 3.15 -15.41 6.56
C TYR A 284 4.44 -16.00 7.16
N LEU A 285 4.98 -17.07 6.55
CA LEU A 285 6.30 -17.59 6.93
C LEU A 285 7.42 -16.59 6.64
N VAL A 286 7.38 -15.90 5.51
CA VAL A 286 8.36 -14.85 5.17
C VAL A 286 8.28 -13.68 6.15
N PHE A 287 7.07 -13.27 6.56
CA PHE A 287 6.91 -12.25 7.59
C PHE A 287 7.40 -12.70 8.96
N LEU A 288 7.13 -13.95 9.35
CA LEU A 288 7.68 -14.55 10.56
C LEU A 288 9.21 -14.55 10.54
N ALA A 289 9.82 -14.93 9.41
CA ALA A 289 11.27 -14.88 9.22
C ALA A 289 11.81 -13.44 9.33
N THR A 290 11.09 -12.46 8.76
CA THR A 290 11.43 -11.03 8.90
C THR A 290 11.38 -10.59 10.36
N SER A 291 10.33 -10.96 11.09
CA SER A 291 10.18 -10.62 12.52
C SER A 291 11.24 -11.32 13.38
N ALA A 292 11.51 -12.60 13.14
CA ALA A 292 12.58 -13.32 13.81
C ALA A 292 13.96 -12.71 13.50
N GLY A 293 14.18 -12.28 12.26
CA GLY A 293 15.37 -11.56 11.86
C GLY A 293 15.55 -10.24 12.59
N GLY A 294 14.48 -9.49 12.84
CA GLY A 294 14.54 -8.26 13.62
C GLY A 294 14.87 -8.45 15.11
N ILE A 295 14.69 -9.66 15.65
CA ILE A 295 15.12 -10.00 17.03
C ILE A 295 16.65 -10.18 17.08
N ILE A 296 17.21 -10.72 15.99
CA ILE A 296 18.65 -10.98 15.88
C ILE A 296 19.32 -9.68 15.44
N PHE A 297 20.09 -9.08 16.34
CA PHE A 297 20.83 -7.84 16.06
C PHE A 297 22.31 -8.15 15.77
N PRO A 298 22.69 -8.52 14.53
CA PRO A 298 24.05 -8.98 14.23
C PRO A 298 25.10 -7.86 14.18
N GLY A 299 24.68 -6.58 14.31
CA GLY A 299 25.58 -5.42 14.23
C GLY A 299 26.13 -5.11 12.84
N TYR A 300 25.62 -5.77 11.78
CA TYR A 300 26.10 -5.55 10.41
C TYR A 300 25.09 -4.71 9.62
N PRO A 301 25.49 -3.52 9.08
CA PRO A 301 24.59 -2.67 8.30
C PRO A 301 23.93 -3.36 7.10
N LEU A 302 24.65 -4.25 6.41
CA LEU A 302 24.12 -5.00 5.26
C LEU A 302 22.91 -5.89 5.61
N TYR A 303 22.75 -6.26 6.87
CA TYR A 303 21.61 -7.04 7.34
C TYR A 303 20.27 -6.30 7.16
N ALA A 304 20.27 -4.97 7.20
CA ALA A 304 19.08 -4.16 6.92
C ALA A 304 18.50 -4.42 5.53
N PHE A 305 19.36 -4.64 4.53
CA PHE A 305 18.92 -4.95 3.17
C PHE A 305 18.25 -6.32 3.06
N LEU A 306 18.74 -7.32 3.84
CA LEU A 306 18.07 -8.62 3.92
C LEU A 306 16.68 -8.50 4.55
N LEU A 307 16.55 -7.77 5.67
CA LEU A 307 15.25 -7.54 6.30
C LEU A 307 14.29 -6.80 5.34
N ALA A 308 14.78 -5.79 4.63
CA ALA A 308 13.99 -5.05 3.64
C ALA A 308 13.53 -5.96 2.49
N PHE A 309 14.40 -6.83 1.97
CA PHE A 309 14.05 -7.78 0.92
C PHE A 309 12.99 -8.78 1.37
N LEU A 310 13.14 -9.36 2.57
CA LEU A 310 12.16 -10.28 3.15
C LEU A 310 10.82 -9.57 3.36
N PHE A 311 10.84 -8.37 3.94
CA PHE A 311 9.62 -7.59 4.17
C PHE A 311 8.92 -7.22 2.86
N GLY A 312 9.65 -6.77 1.84
CA GLY A 312 9.11 -6.49 0.51
C GLY A 312 8.51 -7.72 -0.16
N SER A 313 9.15 -8.89 0.00
CA SER A 313 8.64 -10.17 -0.49
C SER A 313 7.31 -10.54 0.19
N TYR A 314 7.24 -10.41 1.52
CA TYR A 314 6.00 -10.59 2.28
C TYR A 314 4.89 -9.66 1.75
N LEU A 315 5.16 -8.36 1.62
CA LEU A 315 4.17 -7.39 1.13
C LEU A 315 3.62 -7.78 -0.24
N ALA A 316 4.52 -8.12 -1.17
CA ALA A 316 4.15 -8.49 -2.54
C ALA A 316 3.18 -9.67 -2.57
N ILE A 317 3.50 -10.74 -1.84
CA ILE A 317 2.67 -11.95 -1.79
C ILE A 317 1.36 -11.65 -1.07
N SER A 318 1.43 -11.04 0.12
CA SER A 318 0.27 -10.77 0.96
C SER A 318 -0.76 -9.88 0.25
N GLU A 319 -0.34 -8.73 -0.30
CA GLU A 319 -1.24 -7.82 -1.00
C GLU A 319 -1.89 -8.44 -2.23
N THR A 320 -1.15 -9.25 -2.97
CA THR A 320 -1.67 -9.92 -4.18
C THR A 320 -2.71 -10.97 -3.80
N VAL A 321 -2.38 -11.85 -2.86
CA VAL A 321 -3.18 -13.02 -2.54
C VAL A 321 -4.40 -12.67 -1.69
N GLN A 322 -4.26 -11.81 -0.67
CA GLN A 322 -5.39 -11.45 0.19
C GLN A 322 -6.53 -10.80 -0.59
N ARG A 323 -6.21 -9.88 -1.52
CA ARG A 323 -7.24 -9.28 -2.39
C ARG A 323 -7.91 -10.31 -3.30
N ALA A 324 -7.14 -11.26 -3.81
CA ALA A 324 -7.66 -12.31 -4.68
C ALA A 324 -8.54 -13.34 -3.94
N LEU A 325 -8.39 -13.46 -2.61
CA LEU A 325 -9.21 -14.35 -1.79
C LEU A 325 -10.65 -13.83 -1.57
N ILE A 326 -10.85 -12.52 -1.45
CA ILE A 326 -12.14 -11.94 -1.07
C ILE A 326 -13.30 -12.40 -2.00
N PRO A 327 -13.16 -12.42 -3.34
CA PRO A 327 -14.21 -12.90 -4.22
C PRO A 327 -14.57 -14.36 -4.07
N ASP A 328 -13.65 -15.21 -3.58
CA ASP A 328 -13.89 -16.65 -3.44
C ASP A 328 -14.86 -16.99 -2.29
N PHE A 329 -15.05 -16.06 -1.35
CA PHE A 329 -15.89 -16.23 -0.16
C PHE A 329 -17.17 -15.38 -0.19
N THR A 330 -17.46 -14.72 -1.33
CA THR A 330 -18.61 -13.84 -1.43
C THR A 330 -19.32 -13.97 -2.79
N ARG A 331 -20.62 -13.68 -2.81
CA ARG A 331 -21.39 -13.65 -4.05
C ARG A 331 -20.94 -12.49 -4.95
N PRO A 332 -21.02 -12.62 -6.28
CA PRO A 332 -20.59 -11.59 -7.23
C PRO A 332 -21.22 -10.21 -6.98
N GLU A 333 -22.50 -10.18 -6.54
CA GLU A 333 -23.26 -8.95 -6.30
C GLU A 333 -22.79 -8.22 -5.03
N LEU A 334 -22.17 -8.95 -4.08
CA LEU A 334 -21.76 -8.45 -2.78
C LEU A 334 -20.26 -8.14 -2.68
N LYS A 335 -19.48 -8.30 -3.76
CA LYS A 335 -18.02 -8.10 -3.77
C LYS A 335 -17.62 -6.72 -3.23
N GLY A 336 -18.34 -5.67 -3.63
CA GLY A 336 -18.06 -4.31 -3.15
C GLY A 336 -18.17 -4.18 -1.63
N THR A 337 -19.24 -4.74 -1.05
CA THR A 337 -19.44 -4.76 0.41
C THR A 337 -18.39 -5.62 1.11
N ALA A 338 -18.01 -6.76 0.54
CA ALA A 338 -16.97 -7.64 1.09
C ALA A 338 -15.60 -6.93 1.14
N TYR A 339 -15.21 -6.25 0.07
CA TYR A 339 -13.99 -5.43 0.09
C TYR A 339 -14.07 -4.27 1.09
N ALA A 340 -15.24 -3.63 1.26
CA ALA A 340 -15.41 -2.56 2.24
C ALA A 340 -15.21 -3.09 3.68
N VAL A 341 -15.80 -4.24 4.01
CA VAL A 341 -15.64 -4.89 5.31
C VAL A 341 -14.17 -5.30 5.52
N TYR A 342 -13.55 -5.92 4.53
CA TYR A 342 -12.14 -6.32 4.57
C TYR A 342 -11.22 -5.12 4.81
N TYR A 343 -11.34 -4.03 4.02
CA TYR A 343 -10.50 -2.85 4.19
C TYR A 343 -10.72 -2.14 5.52
N THR A 344 -11.95 -2.13 6.03
CA THR A 344 -12.25 -1.59 7.36
C THR A 344 -11.53 -2.40 8.44
N LEU A 345 -11.59 -3.73 8.37
CA LEU A 345 -10.88 -4.61 9.32
C LEU A 345 -9.37 -4.36 9.26
N ILE A 346 -8.77 -4.41 8.06
CA ILE A 346 -7.32 -4.23 7.91
C ILE A 346 -6.88 -2.84 8.37
N GLY A 347 -7.68 -1.80 8.10
CA GLY A 347 -7.40 -0.44 8.58
C GLY A 347 -7.37 -0.34 10.11
N ILE A 348 -8.34 -0.95 10.79
CA ILE A 348 -8.38 -0.98 12.25
C ILE A 348 -7.20 -1.81 12.79
N CYS A 349 -6.96 -3.00 12.22
CA CYS A 349 -5.83 -3.84 12.62
C CYS A 349 -4.49 -3.13 12.41
N SER A 350 -4.29 -2.40 11.30
CA SER A 350 -3.06 -1.65 11.05
C SER A 350 -2.84 -0.55 12.08
N LEU A 351 -3.89 0.19 12.46
CA LEU A 351 -3.81 1.19 13.53
C LEU A 351 -3.37 0.56 14.85
N VAL A 352 -4.01 -0.53 15.25
CA VAL A 352 -3.71 -1.22 16.51
C VAL A 352 -2.31 -1.83 16.48
N ALA A 353 -1.97 -2.56 15.42
CA ALA A 353 -0.70 -3.24 15.26
C ALA A 353 0.49 -2.26 15.32
N ASN A 354 0.46 -1.20 14.53
CA ASN A 354 1.55 -0.23 14.49
C ASN A 354 1.66 0.57 15.80
N SER A 355 0.53 0.86 16.46
CA SER A 355 0.54 1.51 17.78
C SER A 355 1.16 0.61 18.84
N ILE A 356 0.80 -0.68 18.89
CA ILE A 356 1.39 -1.64 19.83
C ILE A 356 2.88 -1.84 19.53
N PHE A 357 3.23 -2.07 18.26
CA PHE A 357 4.61 -2.29 17.85
C PHE A 357 5.51 -1.09 18.22
N GLY A 358 5.07 0.13 17.89
CA GLY A 358 5.80 1.35 18.23
C GLY A 358 5.88 1.58 19.74
N PHE A 359 4.83 1.29 20.51
CA PHE A 359 4.83 1.38 21.97
C PHE A 359 5.84 0.41 22.60
N LEU A 360 5.85 -0.86 22.16
CA LEU A 360 6.81 -1.86 22.62
C LEU A 360 8.24 -1.46 22.27
N TRP A 361 8.44 -0.96 21.03
CA TRP A 361 9.75 -0.47 20.61
C TRP A 361 10.28 0.64 21.54
N THR A 362 9.43 1.62 21.85
CA THR A 362 9.84 2.76 22.69
C THR A 362 10.13 2.37 24.13
N ASN A 363 9.32 1.49 24.72
CA ASN A 363 9.40 1.19 26.15
C ASN A 363 10.25 -0.05 26.49
N SER A 364 10.39 -0.99 25.55
CA SER A 364 11.04 -2.29 25.80
C SER A 364 12.10 -2.63 24.75
N GLY A 365 12.27 -1.78 23.73
CA GLY A 365 13.25 -1.95 22.66
C GLY A 365 12.72 -2.70 21.44
N ALA A 366 13.46 -2.56 20.33
CA ALA A 366 13.11 -3.14 19.02
C ALA A 366 12.91 -4.66 19.08
N ALA A 367 13.79 -5.40 19.79
CA ALA A 367 13.70 -6.85 19.89
C ALA A 367 12.35 -7.32 20.46
N VAL A 368 11.82 -6.64 21.49
CA VAL A 368 10.51 -7.00 22.09
C VAL A 368 9.37 -6.71 21.11
N ALA A 369 9.44 -5.62 20.35
CA ALA A 369 8.46 -5.32 19.31
C ALA A 369 8.46 -6.39 18.20
N PHE A 370 9.62 -6.81 17.73
CA PHE A 370 9.75 -7.91 16.77
C PHE A 370 9.30 -9.27 17.35
N GLN A 371 9.56 -9.56 18.64
CA GLN A 371 9.03 -10.76 19.33
C GLN A 371 7.50 -10.77 19.33
N TYR A 372 6.86 -9.65 19.65
CA TYR A 372 5.41 -9.51 19.57
C TYR A 372 4.89 -9.86 18.17
N SER A 373 5.50 -9.30 17.11
CA SER A 373 5.11 -9.61 15.74
C SER A 373 5.38 -11.07 15.35
N ALA A 374 6.48 -11.67 15.82
CA ALA A 374 6.77 -13.09 15.59
C ALA A 374 5.71 -14.00 16.24
N VAL A 375 5.33 -13.75 17.49
CA VAL A 375 4.31 -14.53 18.21
C VAL A 375 2.93 -14.38 17.55
N THR A 376 2.53 -13.15 17.22
CA THR A 376 1.22 -12.91 16.60
C THR A 376 1.16 -13.46 15.18
N SER A 377 2.24 -13.36 14.39
CA SER A 377 2.29 -13.98 13.06
C SER A 377 2.27 -15.50 13.12
N ALA A 378 2.96 -16.12 14.07
CA ALA A 378 2.87 -17.56 14.32
C ALA A 378 1.43 -17.98 14.67
N SER A 379 0.74 -17.20 15.50
CA SER A 379 -0.68 -17.42 15.81
C SER A 379 -1.57 -17.29 14.56
N GLY A 380 -1.30 -16.30 13.70
CA GLY A 380 -1.98 -16.15 12.40
C GLY A 380 -1.73 -17.34 11.45
N ILE A 381 -0.51 -17.87 11.43
CA ILE A 381 -0.15 -19.08 10.66
C ILE A 381 -0.95 -20.29 11.17
N ILE A 382 -1.01 -20.49 12.49
CA ILE A 382 -1.79 -21.58 13.10
C ILE A 382 -3.27 -21.44 12.73
N ALA A 383 -3.84 -20.24 12.84
CA ALA A 383 -5.23 -19.97 12.48
C ALA A 383 -5.49 -20.27 10.99
N LEU A 384 -4.56 -19.92 10.09
CA LEU A 384 -4.64 -20.25 8.66
C LEU A 384 -4.60 -21.76 8.41
N VAL A 385 -3.72 -22.49 9.09
CA VAL A 385 -3.63 -23.97 8.97
C VAL A 385 -4.93 -24.62 9.44
N ILE A 386 -5.50 -24.18 10.56
CA ILE A 386 -6.79 -24.66 11.07
C ILE A 386 -7.90 -24.38 10.03
N PHE A 387 -7.91 -23.17 9.44
CA PHE A 387 -8.88 -22.82 8.41
C PHE A 387 -8.78 -23.73 7.17
N ILE A 388 -7.55 -24.00 6.71
CA ILE A 388 -7.31 -24.91 5.56
C ILE A 388 -7.78 -26.34 5.90
N ALA A 389 -7.49 -26.82 7.08
CA ALA A 389 -7.92 -28.15 7.53
C ALA A 389 -9.45 -28.28 7.66
N ALA A 390 -10.11 -27.23 8.17
CA ALA A 390 -11.57 -27.19 8.28
C ALA A 390 -12.28 -27.13 6.92
N LYS A 391 -11.66 -26.55 5.91
CA LYS A 391 -12.22 -26.47 4.54
C LYS A 391 -12.09 -27.78 3.75
N ARG A 392 -11.19 -28.68 4.16
CA ARG A 392 -11.00 -30.00 3.51
C ARG A 392 -12.00 -31.06 3.99
N LYS A 393 -12.71 -30.81 5.08
CA LYS A 393 -13.82 -31.61 5.60
C LYS A 393 -15.16 -31.08 5.11
#